data_8bfbe1762b46373ede0f94f2e0d80537
#
_entry.id   8bfbe1762b46373ede0f94f2e0d80537
#
_cell.length_a   1.000
_cell.length_b   1.000
_cell.length_c   1.000
_cell.angle_alpha   90.00
_cell.angle_beta   90.00
_cell.angle_gamma   90.00
#
_symmetry.space_group_name_H-M   'P 1'
#
loop_
_entity.id
_entity.type
_entity.pdbx_description
1 polymer ?
#
loop_
_entity_poly.entity_id
_entity_poly.type
_entity_poly.pdbx_seq_one_letter_code
_entity_poly.pdbx_strand_id
1 'polypeptide(L)'
;MAVTKDLSGLLVAIAAGDSALVRASLDAAPALATARLARRDEFFIAYCHAQVYEGATALHAAAFAYDCETARDLVTRGAGIRARDRRGAEPLHAAVIGEPGTPNWNPARQRAVIEYLVDAGANPNAAAMGGVTPLHRAVRNRCSAAVEALLRAGADPRAANDRGSTPSGLARWTTGRGGVGSEAAKTEQQIIIDLLKTAIG
;
A
#
# COMPACT_ATOMS: atom_id res chain seq x y z
N MET A 1 16.55 6.07 -22.60
CA MET A 1 15.79 4.83 -22.31
C MET A 1 14.52 4.85 -23.15
N ALA A 2 14.07 3.70 -23.66
CA ALA A 2 12.84 3.64 -24.46
C ALA A 2 11.63 3.82 -23.54
N VAL A 3 10.71 4.72 -23.92
CA VAL A 3 9.43 4.97 -23.22
C VAL A 3 8.61 3.67 -23.23
N THR A 4 8.09 3.25 -22.09
CA THR A 4 7.19 2.09 -22.04
C THR A 4 5.80 2.46 -22.55
N LYS A 5 5.21 1.54 -23.34
CA LYS A 5 3.88 1.71 -23.95
C LYS A 5 2.84 0.74 -23.33
N ASP A 6 3.24 -0.06 -22.37
CA ASP A 6 2.38 -1.01 -21.68
C ASP A 6 2.37 -0.77 -20.16
N LEU A 7 1.32 -1.26 -19.52
CA LEU A 7 1.13 -1.06 -18.09
C LEU A 7 2.21 -1.78 -17.25
N SER A 8 2.63 -2.97 -17.65
CA SER A 8 3.63 -3.75 -16.89
C SER A 8 4.96 -3.01 -16.78
N GLY A 9 5.43 -2.43 -17.90
CA GLY A 9 6.62 -1.59 -17.92
C GLY A 9 6.47 -0.34 -17.05
N LEU A 10 5.29 0.31 -17.06
CA LEU A 10 5.03 1.46 -16.19
C LEU A 10 5.06 1.06 -14.70
N LEU A 11 4.46 -0.07 -14.33
CA LEU A 11 4.47 -0.56 -12.95
C LEU A 11 5.90 -0.84 -12.46
N VAL A 12 6.74 -1.43 -13.31
CA VAL A 12 8.16 -1.67 -13.00
C VAL A 12 8.92 -0.35 -12.85
N ALA A 13 8.71 0.62 -13.75
CA ALA A 13 9.36 1.93 -13.67
C ALA A 13 8.99 2.69 -12.37
N ILE A 14 7.72 2.65 -11.97
CA ILE A 14 7.26 3.25 -10.70
C ILE A 14 7.92 2.54 -9.53
N ALA A 15 7.93 1.22 -9.50
CA ALA A 15 8.53 0.45 -8.43
C ALA A 15 10.05 0.70 -8.32
N ALA A 16 10.74 0.92 -9.45
CA ALA A 16 12.16 1.27 -9.50
C ALA A 16 12.45 2.74 -9.11
N GLY A 17 11.42 3.59 -8.96
CA GLY A 17 11.59 5.01 -8.67
C GLY A 17 12.11 5.84 -9.85
N ASP A 18 11.98 5.34 -11.09
CA ASP A 18 12.40 6.07 -12.31
C ASP A 18 11.34 7.10 -12.72
N SER A 19 11.29 8.21 -11.98
CA SER A 19 10.29 9.27 -12.19
C SER A 19 10.36 9.89 -13.59
N ALA A 20 11.54 9.91 -14.22
CA ALA A 20 11.70 10.43 -15.57
C ALA A 20 11.01 9.52 -16.60
N LEU A 21 11.25 8.20 -16.50
CA LEU A 21 10.60 7.21 -17.37
C LEU A 21 9.10 7.17 -17.13
N VAL A 22 8.65 7.24 -15.86
CA VAL A 22 7.22 7.26 -15.50
C VAL A 22 6.52 8.43 -16.19
N ARG A 23 7.07 9.65 -16.04
CA ARG A 23 6.49 10.87 -16.65
C ARG A 23 6.45 10.76 -18.17
N ALA A 24 7.57 10.42 -18.79
CA ALA A 24 7.66 10.25 -20.24
C ALA A 24 6.66 9.21 -20.77
N SER A 25 6.45 8.12 -20.03
CA SER A 25 5.51 7.05 -20.41
C SER A 25 4.05 7.51 -20.30
N LEU A 26 3.70 8.23 -19.24
CA LEU A 26 2.34 8.76 -19.04
C LEU A 26 2.02 9.89 -20.05
N ASP A 27 3.01 10.66 -20.48
CA ASP A 27 2.83 11.70 -21.49
C ASP A 27 2.68 11.10 -22.90
N ALA A 28 3.42 10.03 -23.22
CA ALA A 28 3.33 9.31 -24.48
C ALA A 28 2.07 8.42 -24.59
N ALA A 29 1.57 7.92 -23.47
CA ALA A 29 0.40 7.04 -23.40
C ALA A 29 -0.47 7.36 -22.17
N PRO A 30 -1.23 8.47 -22.17
CA PRO A 30 -2.04 8.91 -21.03
C PRO A 30 -3.03 7.87 -20.50
N ALA A 31 -3.52 7.00 -21.38
CA ALA A 31 -4.43 5.92 -21.01
C ALA A 31 -3.84 4.94 -19.97
N LEU A 32 -2.53 4.87 -19.83
CA LEU A 32 -1.87 4.05 -18.81
C LEU A 32 -2.21 4.47 -17.38
N ALA A 33 -2.56 5.74 -17.16
CA ALA A 33 -2.94 6.23 -15.83
C ALA A 33 -4.19 5.52 -15.28
N THR A 34 -5.13 5.15 -16.15
CA THR A 34 -6.39 4.47 -15.78
C THR A 34 -6.42 2.99 -16.13
N ALA A 35 -5.37 2.49 -16.80
CA ALA A 35 -5.27 1.11 -17.24
C ALA A 35 -5.28 0.12 -16.06
N ARG A 36 -5.82 -1.06 -16.30
CA ARG A 36 -5.87 -2.17 -15.33
C ARG A 36 -5.13 -3.38 -15.89
N LEU A 37 -4.35 -4.02 -15.04
CA LEU A 37 -3.58 -5.21 -15.44
C LEU A 37 -4.53 -6.35 -15.80
N ALA A 38 -4.30 -7.00 -16.94
CA ALA A 38 -5.03 -8.19 -17.31
C ALA A 38 -4.48 -9.42 -16.58
N ARG A 39 -5.31 -10.45 -16.36
CA ARG A 39 -4.91 -11.66 -15.62
C ARG A 39 -3.70 -12.38 -16.21
N ARG A 40 -3.60 -12.45 -17.53
CA ARG A 40 -2.46 -13.07 -18.24
C ARG A 40 -1.14 -12.33 -18.05
N ASP A 41 -1.19 -11.08 -17.60
CA ASP A 41 -0.05 -10.19 -17.42
C ASP A 41 0.35 -10.07 -15.93
N GLU A 42 -0.18 -10.92 -15.03
CA GLU A 42 0.25 -10.97 -13.62
C GLU A 42 1.73 -11.34 -13.55
N PHE A 43 2.50 -10.64 -12.70
CA PHE A 43 3.92 -10.85 -12.57
C PHE A 43 4.44 -10.57 -11.15
N PHE A 44 5.67 -10.99 -10.90
CA PHE A 44 6.36 -10.78 -9.63
C PHE A 44 7.54 -9.82 -9.82
N ILE A 45 7.60 -8.78 -9.01
CA ILE A 45 8.72 -7.84 -9.00
C ILE A 45 9.71 -8.29 -7.94
N ALA A 46 10.80 -8.95 -8.38
CA ALA A 46 11.73 -9.65 -7.51
C ALA A 46 12.46 -8.73 -6.52
N TYR A 47 12.91 -7.55 -6.95
CA TYR A 47 13.72 -6.67 -6.11
C TYR A 47 12.93 -6.02 -4.96
N CYS A 48 11.61 -5.94 -5.03
CA CYS A 48 10.76 -5.45 -3.94
C CYS A 48 9.77 -6.51 -3.43
N HIS A 49 9.94 -7.76 -3.83
CA HIS A 49 9.11 -8.90 -3.43
C HIS A 49 7.59 -8.67 -3.59
N ALA A 50 7.20 -7.92 -4.62
CA ALA A 50 5.81 -7.56 -4.86
C ALA A 50 5.17 -8.45 -5.93
N GLN A 51 4.06 -9.12 -5.58
CA GLN A 51 3.19 -9.80 -6.55
C GLN A 51 2.16 -8.80 -7.06
N VAL A 52 2.11 -8.63 -8.37
CA VAL A 52 1.14 -7.77 -9.06
C VAL A 52 0.03 -8.63 -9.64
N TYR A 53 -1.20 -8.32 -9.30
CA TYR A 53 -2.38 -9.10 -9.64
C TYR A 53 -3.24 -8.42 -10.71
N GLU A 54 -4.08 -9.21 -11.38
CA GLU A 54 -5.15 -8.71 -12.26
C GLU A 54 -5.92 -7.56 -11.59
N GLY A 55 -6.23 -6.52 -12.36
CA GLY A 55 -6.92 -5.32 -11.89
C GLY A 55 -6.02 -4.30 -11.20
N ALA A 56 -4.74 -4.62 -10.92
CA ALA A 56 -3.80 -3.63 -10.42
C ALA A 56 -3.64 -2.48 -11.42
N THR A 57 -3.39 -1.28 -10.90
CA THR A 57 -3.22 -0.04 -11.65
C THR A 57 -1.89 0.62 -11.31
N ALA A 58 -1.47 1.61 -12.10
CA ALA A 58 -0.30 2.41 -11.79
C ALA A 58 -0.37 3.05 -10.39
N LEU A 59 -1.58 3.40 -9.91
CA LEU A 59 -1.76 3.96 -8.57
C LEU A 59 -1.49 2.94 -7.45
N HIS A 60 -1.72 1.64 -7.66
CA HIS A 60 -1.29 0.60 -6.71
C HIS A 60 0.23 0.56 -6.59
N ALA A 61 0.95 0.67 -7.71
CA ALA A 61 2.41 0.67 -7.70
C ALA A 61 2.99 1.94 -7.06
N ALA A 62 2.44 3.12 -7.36
CA ALA A 62 2.84 4.38 -6.74
C ALA A 62 2.62 4.36 -5.22
N ALA A 63 1.48 3.84 -4.77
CA ALA A 63 1.16 3.67 -3.36
C ALA A 63 2.14 2.71 -2.66
N PHE A 64 2.45 1.58 -3.27
CA PHE A 64 3.42 0.60 -2.77
C PHE A 64 4.85 1.17 -2.69
N ALA A 65 5.26 1.98 -3.68
CA ALA A 65 6.57 2.63 -3.73
C ALA A 65 6.67 3.88 -2.82
N TYR A 66 5.58 4.26 -2.14
CA TYR A 66 5.48 5.51 -1.36
C TYR A 66 5.77 6.75 -2.20
N ASP A 67 5.45 6.70 -3.48
CA ASP A 67 5.66 7.80 -4.43
C ASP A 67 4.40 8.68 -4.50
N CYS A 68 4.35 9.66 -3.60
CA CYS A 68 3.23 10.58 -3.49
C CYS A 68 3.13 11.53 -4.69
N GLU A 69 4.25 11.88 -5.35
CA GLU A 69 4.26 12.74 -6.54
C GLU A 69 3.60 12.00 -7.72
N THR A 70 4.07 10.79 -8.02
CA THR A 70 3.45 9.95 -9.06
C THR A 70 1.98 9.63 -8.72
N ALA A 71 1.64 9.37 -7.45
CA ALA A 71 0.26 9.14 -7.06
C ALA A 71 -0.64 10.34 -7.37
N ARG A 72 -0.18 11.58 -7.10
CA ARG A 72 -0.89 12.82 -7.42
C ARG A 72 -1.08 13.01 -8.94
N ASP A 73 -0.03 12.80 -9.72
CA ASP A 73 -0.11 12.90 -11.18
C ASP A 73 -1.10 11.88 -11.76
N LEU A 74 -1.05 10.64 -11.30
CA LEU A 74 -1.99 9.59 -11.73
C LEU A 74 -3.44 9.93 -11.40
N VAL A 75 -3.71 10.44 -10.18
CA VAL A 75 -5.07 10.86 -9.79
C VAL A 75 -5.56 12.03 -10.62
N THR A 76 -4.70 13.01 -10.88
CA THR A 76 -5.00 14.15 -11.77
C THR A 76 -5.34 13.68 -13.18
N ARG A 77 -4.72 12.61 -13.67
CA ARG A 77 -5.00 11.95 -14.96
C ARG A 77 -6.20 11.00 -14.91
N GLY A 78 -6.92 10.92 -13.79
CA GLY A 78 -8.16 10.14 -13.64
C GLY A 78 -7.99 8.73 -13.08
N ALA A 79 -6.84 8.38 -12.49
CA ALA A 79 -6.66 7.10 -11.84
C ALA A 79 -7.68 6.90 -10.71
N GLY A 80 -8.32 5.74 -10.67
CA GLY A 80 -9.34 5.43 -9.68
C GLY A 80 -8.74 5.17 -8.30
N ILE A 81 -9.03 6.05 -7.33
CA ILE A 81 -8.57 5.93 -5.93
C ILE A 81 -8.99 4.60 -5.28
N ARG A 82 -10.16 4.09 -5.63
CA ARG A 82 -10.75 2.84 -5.11
C ARG A 82 -10.68 1.69 -6.12
N ALA A 83 -9.79 1.76 -7.11
CA ALA A 83 -9.59 0.67 -8.03
C ALA A 83 -9.19 -0.60 -7.26
N ARG A 84 -9.82 -1.75 -7.58
CA ARG A 84 -9.56 -3.01 -6.88
C ARG A 84 -8.84 -4.00 -7.78
N ASP A 85 -7.82 -4.63 -7.26
CA ASP A 85 -7.24 -5.83 -7.89
C ASP A 85 -8.15 -7.05 -7.68
N ARG A 86 -7.81 -8.22 -8.26
CA ARG A 86 -8.61 -9.45 -8.10
C ARG A 86 -8.70 -9.99 -6.67
N ARG A 87 -7.87 -9.47 -5.76
CA ARG A 87 -7.95 -9.76 -4.32
C ARG A 87 -8.76 -8.72 -3.56
N GLY A 88 -9.40 -7.79 -4.26
CA GLY A 88 -10.17 -6.71 -3.68
C GLY A 88 -9.32 -5.63 -3.02
N ALA A 89 -7.98 -5.68 -3.18
CA ALA A 89 -7.11 -4.66 -2.60
C ALA A 89 -7.18 -3.37 -3.42
N GLU A 90 -7.30 -2.25 -2.73
CA GLU A 90 -7.26 -0.89 -3.27
C GLU A 90 -5.83 -0.31 -3.12
N PRO A 91 -5.46 0.79 -3.80
CA PRO A 91 -4.15 1.42 -3.64
C PRO A 91 -3.75 1.68 -2.18
N LEU A 92 -4.71 2.04 -1.31
CA LEU A 92 -4.45 2.21 0.12
C LEU A 92 -3.96 0.92 0.81
N HIS A 93 -4.41 -0.26 0.35
CA HIS A 93 -3.89 -1.55 0.84
C HIS A 93 -2.44 -1.81 0.39
N ALA A 94 -2.00 -1.22 -0.72
CA ALA A 94 -0.61 -1.31 -1.18
C ALA A 94 0.29 -0.34 -0.41
N ALA A 95 -0.18 0.87 -0.09
CA ALA A 95 0.54 1.89 0.66
C ALA A 95 1.01 1.43 2.06
N VAL A 96 0.28 0.51 2.68
CA VAL A 96 0.58 0.03 4.04
C VAL A 96 1.52 -1.17 4.07
N ILE A 97 1.99 -1.65 2.92
CA ILE A 97 2.97 -2.74 2.85
C ILE A 97 4.35 -2.14 3.12
N GLY A 98 5.09 -2.71 4.05
CA GLY A 98 6.45 -2.28 4.39
C GLY A 98 7.15 -3.34 5.23
N GLU A 99 8.46 -3.21 5.31
CA GLU A 99 9.30 -4.11 6.09
C GLU A 99 10.26 -3.28 6.95
N PRO A 100 9.89 -3.01 8.21
CA PRO A 100 10.70 -2.22 9.14
C PRO A 100 12.11 -2.77 9.32
N GLY A 101 13.10 -1.87 9.26
CA GLY A 101 14.51 -2.23 9.35
C GLY A 101 15.17 -2.51 8.00
N THR A 102 14.44 -2.46 6.88
CA THR A 102 15.04 -2.56 5.55
C THR A 102 15.29 -1.17 4.95
N PRO A 103 16.28 -1.01 4.06
CA PRO A 103 16.56 0.26 3.39
C PRO A 103 15.40 0.79 2.53
N ASN A 104 14.51 -0.10 2.09
CA ASN A 104 13.39 0.24 1.21
C ASN A 104 12.18 0.78 1.98
N TRP A 105 12.14 0.60 3.31
CA TRP A 105 11.04 1.12 4.11
C TRP A 105 11.34 2.55 4.58
N ASN A 106 10.47 3.48 4.21
CA ASN A 106 10.53 4.88 4.62
C ASN A 106 9.20 5.28 5.28
N PRO A 107 9.14 5.34 6.62
CA PRO A 107 7.90 5.62 7.35
C PRO A 107 7.31 7.00 7.06
N ALA A 108 8.15 8.02 6.80
CA ALA A 108 7.67 9.36 6.50
C ALA A 108 7.00 9.41 5.11
N ARG A 109 7.62 8.80 4.09
CA ARG A 109 7.02 8.71 2.76
C ARG A 109 5.78 7.82 2.77
N GLN A 110 5.78 6.72 3.53
CA GLN A 110 4.63 5.85 3.71
C GLN A 110 3.44 6.62 4.29
N ARG A 111 3.66 7.39 5.36
CA ARG A 111 2.64 8.26 5.95
C ARG A 111 2.08 9.24 4.91
N ALA A 112 2.95 9.95 4.21
CA ALA A 112 2.54 10.99 3.24
C ALA A 112 1.64 10.42 2.12
N VAL A 113 1.95 9.24 1.58
CA VAL A 113 1.11 8.63 0.54
C VAL A 113 -0.23 8.12 1.10
N ILE A 114 -0.26 7.62 2.34
CA ILE A 114 -1.51 7.20 3.00
C ILE A 114 -2.42 8.40 3.22
N GLU A 115 -1.90 9.47 3.80
CA GLU A 115 -2.64 10.72 4.04
C GLU A 115 -3.20 11.26 2.73
N TYR A 116 -2.36 11.37 1.70
CA TYR A 116 -2.79 11.80 0.37
C TYR A 116 -3.94 10.94 -0.20
N LEU A 117 -3.82 9.61 -0.15
CA LEU A 117 -4.86 8.73 -0.70
C LEU A 117 -6.19 8.87 0.06
N VAL A 118 -6.14 9.04 1.38
CA VAL A 118 -7.36 9.29 2.19
C VAL A 118 -7.98 10.63 1.86
N ASP A 119 -7.19 11.70 1.79
CA ASP A 119 -7.66 13.05 1.39
C ASP A 119 -8.27 13.04 -0.02
N ALA A 120 -7.74 12.22 -0.93
CA ALA A 120 -8.26 12.01 -2.27
C ALA A 120 -9.51 11.08 -2.31
N GLY A 121 -9.99 10.60 -1.17
CA GLY A 121 -11.24 9.83 -1.04
C GLY A 121 -11.09 8.31 -0.92
N ALA A 122 -9.91 7.79 -0.59
CA ALA A 122 -9.76 6.38 -0.21
C ALA A 122 -10.49 6.10 1.11
N ASN A 123 -11.11 4.93 1.21
CA ASN A 123 -11.77 4.51 2.45
C ASN A 123 -10.77 3.77 3.36
N PRO A 124 -10.42 4.30 4.56
CA PRO A 124 -9.49 3.64 5.48
C PRO A 124 -10.01 2.30 6.02
N ASN A 125 -11.32 2.05 5.89
CA ASN A 125 -11.99 0.82 6.29
C ASN A 125 -12.37 -0.10 5.11
N ALA A 126 -11.86 0.15 3.90
CA ALA A 126 -12.12 -0.71 2.76
C ALA A 126 -11.65 -2.14 3.06
N ALA A 127 -12.52 -3.13 2.83
CA ALA A 127 -12.18 -4.53 3.00
C ALA A 127 -11.73 -5.15 1.66
N ALA A 128 -10.58 -5.81 1.67
CA ALA A 128 -10.10 -6.70 0.63
C ALA A 128 -10.55 -8.14 0.92
N MET A 129 -10.12 -9.11 0.09
CA MET A 129 -10.41 -10.54 0.28
C MET A 129 -10.13 -10.99 1.71
N GLY A 130 -11.07 -11.70 2.29
CA GLY A 130 -11.00 -12.18 3.67
C GLY A 130 -11.34 -11.11 4.72
N GLY A 131 -12.03 -10.03 4.35
CA GLY A 131 -12.39 -8.94 5.26
C GLY A 131 -11.20 -8.10 5.74
N VAL A 132 -10.06 -8.19 5.06
CA VAL A 132 -8.79 -7.56 5.49
C VAL A 132 -8.79 -6.09 5.13
N THR A 133 -8.81 -5.19 6.12
CA THR A 133 -8.68 -3.73 5.92
C THR A 133 -7.22 -3.29 5.81
N PRO A 134 -6.94 -2.05 5.35
CA PRO A 134 -5.59 -1.48 5.38
C PRO A 134 -4.95 -1.56 6.77
N LEU A 135 -5.73 -1.30 7.84
CA LEU A 135 -5.21 -1.36 9.22
C LEU A 135 -4.79 -2.78 9.62
N HIS A 136 -5.51 -3.83 9.23
CA HIS A 136 -5.07 -5.21 9.42
C HIS A 136 -3.71 -5.48 8.77
N ARG A 137 -3.49 -4.97 7.54
CA ARG A 137 -2.21 -5.14 6.82
C ARG A 137 -1.08 -4.36 7.49
N ALA A 138 -1.32 -3.09 7.86
CA ALA A 138 -0.33 -2.25 8.52
C ALA A 138 0.19 -2.89 9.82
N VAL A 139 -0.73 -3.41 10.65
CA VAL A 139 -0.40 -4.13 11.89
C VAL A 139 0.41 -5.41 11.61
N ARG A 140 0.00 -6.20 10.62
CA ARG A 140 0.73 -7.44 10.24
C ARG A 140 2.13 -7.17 9.71
N ASN A 141 2.33 -6.05 9.01
CA ASN A 141 3.63 -5.62 8.48
C ASN A 141 4.44 -4.83 9.51
N ARG A 142 3.88 -4.56 10.69
CA ARG A 142 4.52 -3.79 11.77
C ARG A 142 4.92 -2.37 11.35
N CYS A 143 4.15 -1.73 10.50
CA CYS A 143 4.39 -0.36 10.06
C CYS A 143 3.66 0.63 10.96
N SER A 144 4.28 1.09 12.05
CA SER A 144 3.64 1.99 13.03
C SER A 144 3.19 3.31 12.41
N ALA A 145 4.00 3.89 11.50
CA ALA A 145 3.64 5.10 10.78
C ALA A 145 2.35 4.95 9.94
N ALA A 146 2.17 3.78 9.32
CA ALA A 146 0.94 3.47 8.59
C ALA A 146 -0.25 3.27 9.54
N VAL A 147 -0.04 2.59 10.67
CA VAL A 147 -1.08 2.41 11.70
C VAL A 147 -1.54 3.77 12.23
N GLU A 148 -0.60 4.65 12.59
CA GLU A 148 -0.92 5.99 13.08
C GLU A 148 -1.70 6.82 12.06
N ALA A 149 -1.24 6.86 10.80
CA ALA A 149 -1.93 7.58 9.73
C ALA A 149 -3.35 7.06 9.49
N LEU A 150 -3.54 5.74 9.48
CA LEU A 150 -4.85 5.13 9.29
C LEU A 150 -5.80 5.41 10.47
N LEU A 151 -5.32 5.33 11.71
CA LEU A 151 -6.14 5.64 12.90
C LEU A 151 -6.59 7.11 12.89
N ARG A 152 -5.70 8.04 12.53
CA ARG A 152 -6.06 9.47 12.35
C ARG A 152 -7.10 9.67 11.26
N ALA A 153 -7.07 8.83 10.22
CA ALA A 153 -8.03 8.82 9.12
C ALA A 153 -9.36 8.11 9.45
N GLY A 154 -9.56 7.63 10.68
CA GLY A 154 -10.79 6.97 11.12
C GLY A 154 -10.85 5.48 10.78
N ALA A 155 -9.70 4.81 10.63
CA ALA A 155 -9.68 3.35 10.55
C ALA A 155 -10.15 2.72 11.87
N ASP A 156 -11.04 1.71 11.77
CA ASP A 156 -11.60 1.04 12.94
C ASP A 156 -10.66 -0.06 13.48
N PRO A 157 -10.08 0.11 14.68
CA PRO A 157 -9.20 -0.88 15.29
C PRO A 157 -9.92 -2.15 15.78
N ARG A 158 -11.27 -2.12 15.81
CA ARG A 158 -12.13 -3.22 16.24
C ARG A 158 -12.76 -3.97 15.07
N ALA A 159 -12.59 -3.50 13.83
CA ALA A 159 -13.12 -4.17 12.65
C ALA A 159 -12.61 -5.62 12.59
N ALA A 160 -13.51 -6.60 12.56
CA ALA A 160 -13.16 -8.01 12.44
C ALA A 160 -13.05 -8.40 10.95
N ASN A 161 -12.03 -9.15 10.59
CA ASN A 161 -11.94 -9.82 9.30
C ASN A 161 -12.79 -11.10 9.29
N ASP A 162 -12.87 -11.80 8.14
CA ASP A 162 -13.69 -13.02 7.99
C ASP A 162 -13.28 -14.17 8.92
N ARG A 163 -12.10 -14.08 9.57
CA ARG A 163 -11.62 -15.04 10.57
C ARG A 163 -11.86 -14.58 12.01
N GLY A 164 -12.59 -13.47 12.20
CA GLY A 164 -12.84 -12.87 13.50
C GLY A 164 -11.63 -12.15 14.10
N SER A 165 -10.53 -11.99 13.36
CA SER A 165 -9.35 -11.26 13.87
C SER A 165 -9.52 -9.77 13.68
N THR A 166 -9.25 -8.98 14.73
CA THR A 166 -9.22 -7.52 14.68
C THR A 166 -7.78 -7.02 14.56
N PRO A 167 -7.53 -5.77 14.08
CA PRO A 167 -6.21 -5.17 14.12
C PRO A 167 -5.58 -5.21 15.51
N SER A 168 -6.38 -4.89 16.55
CA SER A 168 -5.92 -4.90 17.94
C SER A 168 -5.57 -6.32 18.44
N GLY A 169 -6.33 -7.32 18.02
CA GLY A 169 -6.02 -8.71 18.29
C GLY A 169 -4.71 -9.15 17.62
N LEU A 170 -4.53 -8.79 16.33
CA LEU A 170 -3.33 -9.14 15.55
C LEU A 170 -2.05 -8.51 16.10
N ALA A 171 -2.12 -7.30 16.68
CA ALA A 171 -0.95 -6.62 17.25
C ALA A 171 -0.29 -7.40 18.39
N ARG A 172 -1.04 -8.26 19.08
CA ARG A 172 -0.53 -9.07 20.19
C ARG A 172 0.22 -10.33 19.73
N TRP A 173 0.06 -10.74 18.48
CA TRP A 173 0.71 -11.93 17.94
C TRP A 173 2.05 -11.61 17.31
N THR A 174 3.08 -12.33 17.66
CA THR A 174 4.46 -12.12 17.20
C THR A 174 4.77 -12.72 15.84
N THR A 175 3.83 -13.44 15.23
CA THR A 175 4.02 -14.22 14.00
C THR A 175 3.54 -13.46 12.76
N GLY A 176 4.18 -12.35 12.41
CA GLY A 176 3.92 -11.64 11.15
C GLY A 176 5.09 -11.80 10.15
N ARG A 177 4.85 -11.55 8.87
CA ARG A 177 5.88 -11.55 7.82
C ARG A 177 6.94 -10.45 7.98
N GLY A 178 6.71 -9.48 8.84
CA GLY A 178 7.61 -8.35 9.07
C GLY A 178 8.74 -8.67 10.04
N GLY A 179 9.69 -9.51 9.65
CA GLY A 179 10.94 -9.70 10.38
C GLY A 179 10.76 -10.15 11.83
N VAL A 180 10.18 -11.34 12.02
CA VAL A 180 10.09 -11.97 13.35
C VAL A 180 11.51 -12.06 13.93
N GLY A 181 11.84 -11.17 14.87
CA GLY A 181 13.10 -11.21 15.58
C GLY A 181 14.01 -10.00 15.45
N SER A 182 13.85 -9.11 14.46
CA SER A 182 14.66 -7.88 14.44
C SER A 182 14.22 -6.91 15.55
N GLU A 183 15.18 -6.20 16.15
CA GLU A 183 14.87 -5.18 17.17
C GLU A 183 13.99 -4.06 16.60
N ALA A 184 14.20 -3.68 15.34
CA ALA A 184 13.33 -2.71 14.65
C ALA A 184 11.87 -3.19 14.62
N ALA A 185 11.62 -4.44 14.23
CA ALA A 185 10.26 -4.99 14.17
C ALA A 185 9.60 -5.12 15.55
N LYS A 186 10.37 -5.38 16.61
CA LYS A 186 9.87 -5.42 18.00
C LYS A 186 9.49 -4.02 18.49
N THR A 187 10.32 -3.03 18.19
CA THR A 187 10.08 -1.61 18.53
C THR A 187 8.80 -1.13 17.85
N GLU A 188 8.66 -1.37 16.55
CA GLU A 188 7.47 -1.03 15.79
C GLU A 188 6.20 -1.69 16.35
N GLN A 189 6.29 -2.97 16.72
CA GLN A 189 5.17 -3.70 17.32
C GLN A 189 4.72 -3.08 18.65
N GLN A 190 5.66 -2.67 19.52
CA GLN A 190 5.30 -2.02 20.78
C GLN A 190 4.58 -0.69 20.55
N ILE A 191 5.09 0.14 19.63
CA ILE A 191 4.45 1.40 19.22
C ILE A 191 3.01 1.14 18.73
N ILE A 192 2.83 0.13 17.88
CA ILE A 192 1.51 -0.24 17.35
C ILE A 192 0.54 -0.65 18.47
N ILE A 193 1.01 -1.45 19.43
CA ILE A 193 0.17 -1.86 20.57
C ILE A 193 -0.31 -0.63 21.35
N ASP A 194 0.57 0.33 21.58
CA ASP A 194 0.23 1.53 22.37
C ASP A 194 -0.70 2.48 21.59
N LEU A 195 -0.49 2.66 20.28
CA LEU A 195 -1.41 3.39 19.40
C LEU A 195 -2.82 2.79 19.40
N LEU A 196 -2.91 1.47 19.26
CA LEU A 196 -4.20 0.77 19.24
C LEU A 196 -4.91 0.79 20.59
N LYS A 197 -4.18 0.71 21.72
CA LYS A 197 -4.77 0.90 23.06
C LYS A 197 -5.37 2.30 23.20
N THR A 198 -4.64 3.34 22.80
CA THR A 198 -5.12 4.72 22.85
C THR A 198 -6.37 4.93 21.99
N ALA A 199 -6.43 4.31 20.81
CA ALA A 199 -7.57 4.44 19.90
C ALA A 199 -8.83 3.68 20.36
N ILE A 200 -8.70 2.73 21.27
CA ILE A 200 -9.82 1.92 21.79
C ILE A 200 -10.34 2.47 23.13
N GLY A 201 -9.47 3.17 23.87
CA GLY A 201 -9.59 3.89 25.13
C GLY A 201 -10.62 4.11 25.77
#